data_5e64da09c5a60d3b2fd312db8e335afa
#
_entry.id   5e64da09c5a60d3b2fd312db8e335afa
#
_cell.length_a   1.000
_cell.length_b   1.000
_cell.length_c   1.000
_cell.angle_alpha   90.00
_cell.angle_beta   90.00
_cell.angle_gamma   90.00
#
_symmetry.space_group_name_H-M   'P 1'
#
loop_
_entity.id
_entity.type
_entity.pdbx_description
1 polymer ?
#
loop_
_entity_poly.entity_id
_entity_poly.type
_entity_poly.pdbx_seq_one_letter_code
_entity_poly.pdbx_strand_id
1 'polypeptide(L)'
;MTKKQKKMLIRIIIAAVLLIALNFIPVKGILRMILFLIPYLVIGYDILKKAGKGILNRQVFDENFLMAVATIGAIAIAIYDRSGNFNEAVAVMLFYQIGELFQSYAVGKSRRNISELMDIRPDYANIEQDGKLERVDPDEVEIGTVIVVQPGEKVPIDGIVIEGTSTLNTSALTGESLPRETKVGDEIISGCINMTGVLKIRTIKEFGESTVSKILELVENSTSRKSRSEDFISKFAKYYTPAVCYGALALAILPPLVRMLAMGAAPQWDIWIYRALTFLVISCPCALVISIPLSFFAGIGGASHEGVLVKGSNYLEAMSQTKYVVFDKTGTLTKGVFEVNGVHHSEMEEEKLLEYAALAESASSHPISRSIQRAYGKEIDRTRVSEIEEISGNGVTAKVDGKLVAAGNDKLMKRLGITPIACHSAGTIIHIAIDGKYMGHILISDVEKPTSKEAIRALKSAGIEKTVMLTGDAKRVADQVAEKLGLDEVYSELLPSDKVAQVERLLAEKPEKAKLAFVGDGINDAPVLGRADIGIAMGAMGSDAAIEAADVVLMDDDPLKIVKAIKISKKCIRIVYQNIIFALTIKAICLILGAIGIANMWVAIFADVGVMVIAVLNAIRALYVKNL
;
A
#
# COMPACT_ATOMS: atom_id res chain seq x y z
N MET A 1 -23.24 -4.48 -10.15
CA MET A 1 -23.62 -3.19 -10.84
C MET A 1 -24.50 -2.35 -9.92
N THR A 2 -24.17 -1.08 -9.75
CA THR A 2 -24.97 -0.12 -8.96
C THR A 2 -26.31 0.21 -9.67
N LYS A 3 -27.28 0.78 -8.94
CA LYS A 3 -28.55 1.26 -9.54
C LYS A 3 -28.31 2.25 -10.71
N LYS A 4 -27.27 3.13 -10.58
CA LYS A 4 -26.88 4.10 -11.62
C LYS A 4 -26.33 3.40 -12.87
N GLN A 5 -25.45 2.41 -12.70
CA GLN A 5 -24.91 1.61 -13.81
C GLN A 5 -25.97 0.79 -14.55
N LYS A 6 -26.93 0.20 -13.82
CA LYS A 6 -28.07 -0.52 -14.43
C LYS A 6 -28.93 0.42 -15.30
N LYS A 7 -29.22 1.64 -14.80
CA LYS A 7 -29.96 2.65 -15.54
C LYS A 7 -29.23 3.07 -16.83
N MET A 8 -27.91 3.25 -16.75
CA MET A 8 -27.06 3.59 -17.91
C MET A 8 -27.06 2.47 -18.95
N LEU A 9 -26.90 1.20 -18.51
CA LEU A 9 -26.97 0.02 -19.38
C LEU A 9 -28.31 -0.07 -20.14
N ILE A 10 -29.43 0.15 -19.45
CA ILE A 10 -30.77 0.15 -20.08
C ILE A 10 -30.86 1.22 -21.16
N ARG A 11 -30.36 2.44 -20.90
CA ARG A 11 -30.34 3.54 -21.90
C ARG A 11 -29.48 3.19 -23.12
N ILE A 12 -28.32 2.56 -22.90
CA ILE A 12 -27.43 2.07 -23.97
C ILE A 12 -28.16 1.04 -24.84
N ILE A 13 -28.84 0.07 -24.23
CA ILE A 13 -29.57 -0.96 -24.96
C ILE A 13 -30.72 -0.35 -25.76
N ILE A 14 -31.51 0.53 -25.16
CA ILE A 14 -32.63 1.23 -25.86
C ILE A 14 -32.11 2.02 -27.05
N ALA A 15 -31.04 2.82 -26.86
CA ALA A 15 -30.49 3.62 -27.93
C ALA A 15 -29.87 2.76 -29.06
N ALA A 16 -29.21 1.64 -28.72
CA ALA A 16 -28.66 0.72 -29.70
C ALA A 16 -29.75 0.04 -30.52
N VAL A 17 -30.82 -0.45 -29.89
CA VAL A 17 -31.96 -1.07 -30.57
C VAL A 17 -32.63 -0.06 -31.48
N LEU A 18 -32.88 1.17 -31.01
CA LEU A 18 -33.46 2.25 -31.85
C LEU A 18 -32.55 2.60 -33.04
N LEU A 19 -31.24 2.73 -32.83
CA LEU A 19 -30.28 2.99 -33.89
C LEU A 19 -30.30 1.93 -34.97
N ILE A 20 -30.29 0.63 -34.56
CA ILE A 20 -30.35 -0.49 -35.50
C ILE A 20 -31.69 -0.47 -36.25
N ALA A 21 -32.80 -0.36 -35.54
CA ALA A 21 -34.14 -0.35 -36.15
C ALA A 21 -34.31 0.77 -37.16
N LEU A 22 -33.85 2.00 -36.85
CA LEU A 22 -33.94 3.14 -37.72
C LEU A 22 -33.09 3.02 -39.00
N ASN A 23 -32.05 2.18 -39.00
CA ASN A 23 -31.26 1.91 -40.21
C ASN A 23 -32.04 1.06 -41.25
N PHE A 24 -33.04 0.26 -40.82
CA PHE A 24 -33.87 -0.54 -41.71
C PHE A 24 -35.12 0.21 -42.21
N ILE A 25 -35.40 1.39 -41.68
CA ILE A 25 -36.57 2.18 -42.08
C ILE A 25 -36.15 3.15 -43.18
N PRO A 26 -36.71 3.06 -44.40
CA PRO A 26 -36.32 3.89 -45.56
C PRO A 26 -36.97 5.28 -45.52
N VAL A 27 -36.71 6.04 -44.45
CA VAL A 27 -37.21 7.41 -44.28
C VAL A 27 -36.13 8.41 -44.71
N LYS A 28 -36.52 9.51 -45.36
CA LYS A 28 -35.61 10.56 -45.84
C LYS A 28 -36.03 11.95 -45.33
N GLY A 29 -35.09 12.91 -45.37
CA GLY A 29 -35.34 14.31 -45.04
C GLY A 29 -35.53 14.58 -43.55
N ILE A 30 -36.35 15.58 -43.22
CA ILE A 30 -36.55 16.07 -41.84
C ILE A 30 -37.11 14.99 -40.91
N LEU A 31 -37.96 14.10 -41.41
CA LEU A 31 -38.50 13.01 -40.60
C LEU A 31 -37.40 12.03 -40.12
N ARG A 32 -36.41 11.75 -40.97
CA ARG A 32 -35.25 10.95 -40.59
C ARG A 32 -34.45 11.63 -39.48
N MET A 33 -34.22 12.94 -39.59
CA MET A 33 -33.53 13.71 -38.55
C MET A 33 -34.26 13.63 -37.19
N ILE A 34 -35.57 13.84 -37.16
CA ILE A 34 -36.37 13.77 -35.93
C ILE A 34 -36.29 12.38 -35.31
N LEU A 35 -36.40 11.33 -36.12
CA LEU A 35 -36.32 9.96 -35.64
C LEU A 35 -34.92 9.61 -35.03
N PHE A 36 -33.80 10.06 -35.62
CA PHE A 36 -32.46 9.86 -35.07
C PHE A 36 -32.16 10.76 -33.89
N LEU A 37 -32.83 11.88 -33.72
CA LEU A 37 -32.69 12.75 -32.56
C LEU A 37 -33.21 12.06 -31.26
N ILE A 38 -34.17 11.13 -31.38
CA ILE A 38 -34.69 10.37 -30.24
C ILE A 38 -33.60 9.55 -29.57
N PRO A 39 -32.93 8.55 -30.21
CA PRO A 39 -31.85 7.79 -29.60
C PRO A 39 -30.67 8.69 -29.22
N TYR A 40 -30.37 9.75 -29.95
CA TYR A 40 -29.34 10.73 -29.62
C TYR A 40 -29.61 11.40 -28.26
N LEU A 41 -30.82 11.88 -28.02
CA LEU A 41 -31.21 12.51 -26.76
C LEU A 41 -31.32 11.49 -25.62
N VAL A 42 -31.84 10.29 -25.89
CA VAL A 42 -31.91 9.21 -24.88
C VAL A 42 -30.53 8.87 -24.35
N ILE A 43 -29.53 8.77 -25.21
CA ILE A 43 -28.17 8.37 -24.81
C ILE A 43 -27.33 9.57 -24.37
N GLY A 44 -27.49 10.73 -24.97
CA GLY A 44 -26.62 11.90 -24.82
C GLY A 44 -27.08 12.94 -23.78
N TYR A 45 -28.29 12.82 -23.22
CA TYR A 45 -28.89 13.85 -22.36
C TYR A 45 -27.95 14.27 -21.18
N ASP A 46 -27.33 13.35 -20.50
CA ASP A 46 -26.44 13.63 -19.36
C ASP A 46 -25.11 14.29 -19.79
N ILE A 47 -24.56 13.91 -20.94
CA ILE A 47 -23.35 14.51 -21.53
C ILE A 47 -23.65 15.96 -21.96
N LEU A 48 -24.75 16.18 -22.69
CA LEU A 48 -25.16 17.52 -23.11
C LEU A 48 -25.43 18.43 -21.90
N LYS A 49 -26.07 17.90 -20.86
CA LYS A 49 -26.31 18.65 -19.61
C LYS A 49 -25.00 18.99 -18.89
N LYS A 50 -24.04 18.06 -18.83
CA LYS A 50 -22.71 18.29 -18.21
C LYS A 50 -21.93 19.33 -19.04
N ALA A 51 -21.90 19.20 -20.36
CA ALA A 51 -21.25 20.15 -21.25
C ALA A 51 -21.85 21.58 -21.09
N GLY A 52 -23.18 21.71 -21.05
CA GLY A 52 -23.85 23.00 -20.80
C GLY A 52 -23.49 23.60 -19.42
N LYS A 53 -23.43 22.79 -18.37
CA LYS A 53 -22.98 23.25 -17.05
C LYS A 53 -21.50 23.64 -17.06
N GLY A 54 -20.63 22.90 -17.76
CA GLY A 54 -19.22 23.22 -17.93
C GLY A 54 -19.00 24.60 -18.56
N ILE A 55 -19.76 24.91 -19.61
CA ILE A 55 -19.74 26.24 -20.26
C ILE A 55 -20.14 27.34 -19.27
N LEU A 56 -21.25 27.14 -18.53
CA LEU A 56 -21.73 28.11 -17.53
C LEU A 56 -20.70 28.33 -16.40
N ASN A 57 -19.98 27.29 -16.00
CA ASN A 57 -18.96 27.34 -14.94
C ASN A 57 -17.57 27.74 -15.46
N ARG A 58 -17.41 28.18 -16.69
CA ARG A 58 -16.14 28.52 -17.36
C ARG A 58 -15.14 27.37 -17.44
N GLN A 59 -15.60 26.15 -17.34
CA GLN A 59 -14.82 24.92 -17.56
C GLN A 59 -15.15 24.37 -18.96
N VAL A 60 -14.76 25.10 -19.99
CA VAL A 60 -15.21 24.86 -21.38
C VAL A 60 -14.49 23.68 -22.05
N PHE A 61 -13.27 23.33 -21.58
CA PHE A 61 -12.44 22.32 -22.25
C PHE A 61 -12.44 20.99 -21.49
N ASP A 62 -13.63 20.42 -21.25
CA ASP A 62 -13.76 19.07 -20.72
C ASP A 62 -14.15 18.05 -21.82
N GLU A 63 -14.06 16.77 -21.49
CA GLU A 63 -14.40 15.68 -22.41
C GLU A 63 -15.87 15.70 -22.86
N ASN A 64 -16.79 16.11 -21.98
CA ASN A 64 -18.21 16.19 -22.30
C ASN A 64 -18.49 17.30 -23.33
N PHE A 65 -17.76 18.42 -23.20
CA PHE A 65 -17.83 19.51 -24.18
C PHE A 65 -17.32 19.06 -25.55
N LEU A 66 -16.16 18.39 -25.61
CA LEU A 66 -15.60 17.88 -26.87
C LEU A 66 -16.57 16.93 -27.58
N MET A 67 -17.16 15.99 -26.83
CA MET A 67 -18.12 15.03 -27.35
C MET A 67 -19.43 15.72 -27.81
N ALA A 68 -19.93 16.71 -27.06
CA ALA A 68 -21.11 17.48 -27.45
C ALA A 68 -20.85 18.25 -28.74
N VAL A 69 -19.73 18.96 -28.85
CA VAL A 69 -19.38 19.74 -30.07
C VAL A 69 -19.21 18.80 -31.27
N ALA A 70 -18.51 17.69 -31.12
CA ALA A 70 -18.29 16.74 -32.21
C ALA A 70 -19.60 16.13 -32.73
N THR A 71 -20.49 15.70 -31.82
CA THR A 71 -21.75 15.04 -32.23
C THR A 71 -22.80 16.03 -32.75
N ILE A 72 -22.92 17.22 -32.15
CA ILE A 72 -23.77 18.29 -32.68
C ILE A 72 -23.27 18.75 -34.05
N GLY A 73 -21.95 18.91 -34.21
CA GLY A 73 -21.32 19.25 -35.46
C GLY A 73 -21.55 18.20 -36.55
N ALA A 74 -21.48 16.92 -36.23
CA ALA A 74 -21.79 15.84 -37.17
C ALA A 74 -23.26 15.88 -37.64
N ILE A 75 -24.20 16.17 -36.72
CA ILE A 75 -25.62 16.38 -37.09
C ILE A 75 -25.76 17.59 -38.00
N ALA A 76 -25.08 18.69 -37.69
CA ALA A 76 -25.15 19.92 -38.51
C ALA A 76 -24.62 19.70 -39.95
N ILE A 77 -23.51 18.96 -40.11
CA ILE A 77 -22.96 18.57 -41.41
C ILE A 77 -23.98 17.70 -42.16
N ALA A 78 -24.53 16.68 -41.52
CA ALA A 78 -25.51 15.78 -42.13
C ALA A 78 -26.78 16.52 -42.62
N ILE A 79 -27.14 17.64 -41.98
CA ILE A 79 -28.21 18.51 -42.41
C ILE A 79 -27.76 19.36 -43.61
N TYR A 80 -26.57 19.96 -43.54
CA TYR A 80 -26.03 20.84 -44.59
C TYR A 80 -25.85 20.10 -45.92
N ASP A 81 -25.22 18.91 -45.87
CA ASP A 81 -24.96 18.07 -47.05
C ASP A 81 -26.18 17.29 -47.54
N ARG A 82 -27.28 17.37 -46.81
CA ARG A 82 -28.50 16.59 -47.07
C ARG A 82 -28.22 15.07 -47.18
N SER A 83 -27.11 14.61 -46.61
CA SER A 83 -26.70 13.20 -46.64
C SER A 83 -27.62 12.30 -45.82
N GLY A 84 -28.22 12.86 -44.77
CA GLY A 84 -29.04 12.11 -43.81
C GLY A 84 -28.24 11.10 -42.96
N ASN A 85 -26.91 11.22 -42.88
CA ASN A 85 -26.03 10.34 -42.13
C ASN A 85 -25.98 10.69 -40.65
N PHE A 86 -27.13 10.67 -39.97
CA PHE A 86 -27.21 10.91 -38.50
C PHE A 86 -26.68 9.75 -37.68
N ASN A 87 -26.43 8.60 -38.30
CA ASN A 87 -25.94 7.38 -37.64
C ASN A 87 -24.63 7.61 -36.86
N GLU A 88 -23.70 8.38 -37.46
CA GLU A 88 -22.38 8.63 -36.87
C GLU A 88 -22.49 9.37 -35.55
N ALA A 89 -23.31 10.42 -35.46
CA ALA A 89 -23.48 11.18 -34.22
C ALA A 89 -24.08 10.35 -33.09
N VAL A 90 -25.09 9.51 -33.41
CA VAL A 90 -25.70 8.60 -32.43
C VAL A 90 -24.70 7.50 -32.01
N ALA A 91 -23.96 6.94 -32.99
CA ALA A 91 -22.97 5.90 -32.73
C ALA A 91 -21.84 6.42 -31.83
N VAL A 92 -21.27 7.59 -32.11
CA VAL A 92 -20.25 8.23 -31.27
C VAL A 92 -20.72 8.35 -29.83
N MET A 93 -21.92 8.91 -29.63
CA MET A 93 -22.52 9.10 -28.32
C MET A 93 -22.78 7.76 -27.61
N LEU A 94 -23.24 6.75 -28.36
CA LEU A 94 -23.50 5.40 -27.87
C LEU A 94 -22.19 4.72 -27.39
N PHE A 95 -21.14 4.70 -28.21
CA PHE A 95 -19.87 4.10 -27.85
C PHE A 95 -19.18 4.84 -26.71
N TYR A 96 -19.26 6.15 -26.67
CA TYR A 96 -18.78 6.93 -25.53
C TYR A 96 -19.46 6.50 -24.22
N GLN A 97 -20.80 6.35 -24.23
CA GLN A 97 -21.54 5.88 -23.05
C GLN A 97 -21.22 4.42 -22.67
N ILE A 98 -20.93 3.57 -23.65
CA ILE A 98 -20.42 2.22 -23.38
C ILE A 98 -19.08 2.30 -22.67
N GLY A 99 -18.18 3.19 -23.14
CA GLY A 99 -16.89 3.46 -22.50
C GLY A 99 -17.05 3.95 -21.06
N GLU A 100 -17.92 4.93 -20.82
CA GLU A 100 -18.24 5.46 -19.50
C GLU A 100 -18.80 4.38 -18.55
N LEU A 101 -19.68 3.52 -19.06
CA LEU A 101 -20.21 2.39 -18.29
C LEU A 101 -19.11 1.40 -17.93
N PHE A 102 -18.27 1.03 -18.89
CA PHE A 102 -17.14 0.12 -18.68
C PHE A 102 -16.16 0.69 -17.65
N GLN A 103 -15.81 1.98 -17.78
CA GLN A 103 -14.99 2.71 -16.81
C GLN A 103 -15.59 2.66 -15.40
N SER A 104 -16.85 3.07 -15.27
CA SER A 104 -17.55 3.06 -13.98
C SER A 104 -17.62 1.66 -13.35
N TYR A 105 -17.78 0.63 -14.17
CA TYR A 105 -17.79 -0.76 -13.74
C TYR A 105 -16.40 -1.23 -13.31
N ALA A 106 -15.36 -0.98 -14.12
CA ALA A 106 -13.98 -1.39 -13.86
C ALA A 106 -13.42 -0.72 -12.59
N VAL A 107 -13.60 0.61 -12.46
CA VAL A 107 -13.20 1.36 -11.26
C VAL A 107 -13.98 0.88 -10.04
N GLY A 108 -15.29 0.69 -10.16
CA GLY A 108 -16.12 0.19 -9.07
C GLY A 108 -15.79 -1.26 -8.67
N LYS A 109 -15.39 -2.12 -9.62
CA LYS A 109 -14.94 -3.48 -9.35
C LYS A 109 -13.55 -3.49 -8.70
N SER A 110 -12.63 -2.67 -9.18
CA SER A 110 -11.30 -2.53 -8.57
C SER A 110 -11.38 -2.04 -7.12
N ARG A 111 -12.19 -1.02 -6.86
CA ARG A 111 -12.44 -0.55 -5.49
C ARG A 111 -13.10 -1.61 -4.61
N ARG A 112 -14.05 -2.40 -5.14
CA ARG A 112 -14.68 -3.50 -4.40
C ARG A 112 -13.73 -4.67 -4.20
N ASN A 113 -12.91 -5.03 -5.16
CA ASN A 113 -11.90 -6.07 -4.99
C ASN A 113 -10.89 -5.70 -3.90
N ILE A 114 -10.53 -4.40 -3.77
CA ILE A 114 -9.72 -3.90 -2.65
C ILE A 114 -10.52 -4.03 -1.34
N SER A 115 -11.80 -3.69 -1.34
CA SER A 115 -12.69 -3.84 -0.18
C SER A 115 -13.06 -5.31 0.13
N GLU A 116 -13.13 -6.19 -0.88
CA GLU A 116 -13.37 -7.64 -0.73
C GLU A 116 -12.09 -8.41 -0.39
N LEU A 117 -10.93 -7.94 -0.84
CA LEU A 117 -9.61 -8.37 -0.34
C LEU A 117 -9.41 -7.94 1.12
N MET A 118 -10.15 -6.94 1.56
CA MET A 118 -10.25 -6.44 2.92
C MET A 118 -11.61 -6.77 3.54
N ASP A 119 -12.21 -7.91 3.21
CA ASP A 119 -13.34 -8.48 3.96
C ASP A 119 -12.87 -8.95 5.35
N ILE A 120 -12.12 -8.04 6.00
CA ILE A 120 -11.65 -8.19 7.38
C ILE A 120 -12.58 -7.48 8.37
N ARG A 121 -13.43 -6.55 7.89
CA ARG A 121 -14.37 -5.84 8.77
C ARG A 121 -15.38 -6.84 9.34
N PRO A 122 -15.49 -6.95 10.66
CA PRO A 122 -16.54 -7.73 11.31
C PRO A 122 -17.88 -7.00 11.18
N ASP A 123 -18.93 -7.77 10.93
CA ASP A 123 -20.28 -7.21 10.82
C ASP A 123 -20.97 -7.05 12.18
N TYR A 124 -20.50 -7.74 13.22
CA TYR A 124 -21.07 -7.75 14.57
C TYR A 124 -20.04 -8.23 15.60
N ALA A 125 -20.30 -7.93 16.86
CA ALA A 125 -19.65 -8.51 18.04
C ALA A 125 -20.70 -9.30 18.86
N ASN A 126 -20.33 -10.46 19.39
CA ASN A 126 -21.19 -11.16 20.33
C ASN A 126 -20.76 -10.79 21.76
N ILE A 127 -21.66 -10.26 22.56
CA ILE A 127 -21.49 -10.02 23.99
C ILE A 127 -22.35 -10.98 24.80
N GLU A 128 -21.88 -11.41 25.97
CA GLU A 128 -22.66 -12.29 26.85
C GLU A 128 -23.42 -11.44 27.86
N GLN A 129 -24.76 -11.40 27.75
CA GLN A 129 -25.66 -10.77 28.72
C GLN A 129 -26.65 -11.80 29.25
N ASP A 130 -26.75 -11.94 30.55
CA ASP A 130 -27.66 -12.88 31.24
C ASP A 130 -27.54 -14.34 30.75
N GLY A 131 -26.34 -14.78 30.40
CA GLY A 131 -26.07 -16.13 29.89
C GLY A 131 -26.54 -16.38 28.45
N LYS A 132 -26.89 -15.34 27.69
CA LYS A 132 -27.22 -15.38 26.27
C LYS A 132 -26.25 -14.52 25.47
N LEU A 133 -25.94 -15.01 24.26
CA LEU A 133 -25.15 -14.24 23.31
C LEU A 133 -26.06 -13.25 22.57
N GLU A 134 -25.76 -11.97 22.71
CA GLU A 134 -26.41 -10.89 21.97
C GLU A 134 -25.45 -10.35 20.91
N ARG A 135 -25.95 -10.15 19.69
CA ARG A 135 -25.22 -9.51 18.60
C ARG A 135 -25.41 -8.02 18.64
N VAL A 136 -24.32 -7.30 18.79
CA VAL A 136 -24.28 -5.83 18.82
C VAL A 136 -23.41 -5.32 17.68
N ASP A 137 -23.59 -4.04 17.30
CA ASP A 137 -22.66 -3.38 16.39
C ASP A 137 -21.28 -3.23 17.10
N PRO A 138 -20.16 -3.56 16.44
CA PRO A 138 -18.84 -3.37 17.04
C PRO A 138 -18.57 -1.94 17.51
N ASP A 139 -19.17 -0.93 16.88
CA ASP A 139 -19.07 0.48 17.29
C ASP A 139 -19.72 0.78 18.66
N GLU A 140 -20.59 -0.10 19.16
CA GLU A 140 -21.27 0.03 20.45
C GLU A 140 -20.53 -0.66 21.61
N VAL A 141 -19.42 -1.36 21.33
CA VAL A 141 -18.68 -2.14 22.33
C VAL A 141 -17.64 -1.26 23.03
N GLU A 142 -17.78 -1.09 24.35
CA GLU A 142 -16.85 -0.33 25.18
C GLU A 142 -15.58 -1.11 25.52
N ILE A 143 -14.51 -0.38 25.88
CA ILE A 143 -13.24 -0.97 26.35
C ILE A 143 -13.48 -1.74 27.65
N GLY A 144 -12.92 -2.96 27.74
CA GLY A 144 -13.08 -3.85 28.90
C GLY A 144 -14.26 -4.81 28.80
N THR A 145 -15.12 -4.66 27.79
CA THR A 145 -16.22 -5.59 27.50
C THR A 145 -15.69 -6.96 27.12
N VAL A 146 -16.36 -8.02 27.56
CA VAL A 146 -16.04 -9.39 27.18
C VAL A 146 -16.85 -9.78 25.97
N ILE A 147 -16.16 -10.00 24.86
CA ILE A 147 -16.74 -10.50 23.61
C ILE A 147 -16.49 -12.00 23.45
N VAL A 148 -17.42 -12.70 22.81
CA VAL A 148 -17.35 -14.14 22.54
C VAL A 148 -17.18 -14.35 21.05
N VAL A 149 -16.10 -15.03 20.65
CA VAL A 149 -15.81 -15.32 19.24
C VAL A 149 -15.89 -16.83 18.99
N GLN A 150 -16.86 -17.23 18.20
CA GLN A 150 -17.09 -18.64 17.87
C GLN A 150 -16.20 -19.10 16.70
N PRO A 151 -15.97 -20.42 16.51
CA PRO A 151 -15.30 -20.94 15.33
C PRO A 151 -15.98 -20.48 14.03
N GLY A 152 -15.18 -19.97 13.09
CA GLY A 152 -15.64 -19.38 11.82
C GLY A 152 -15.97 -17.90 11.89
N GLU A 153 -16.00 -17.28 13.06
CA GLU A 153 -16.25 -15.84 13.21
C GLU A 153 -14.96 -15.03 13.17
N LYS A 154 -15.09 -13.76 12.75
CA LYS A 154 -13.99 -12.77 12.80
C LYS A 154 -13.91 -12.17 14.19
N VAL A 155 -12.70 -11.95 14.67
CA VAL A 155 -12.45 -11.18 15.90
C VAL A 155 -12.85 -9.72 15.65
N PRO A 156 -13.85 -9.16 16.36
CA PRO A 156 -14.37 -7.84 16.03
C PRO A 156 -13.48 -6.68 16.51
N ILE A 157 -12.86 -6.81 17.67
CA ILE A 157 -12.07 -5.74 18.31
C ILE A 157 -10.82 -6.34 18.92
N ASP A 158 -9.72 -5.57 18.97
CA ASP A 158 -8.48 -5.99 19.61
C ASP A 158 -8.67 -6.23 21.10
N GLY A 159 -8.08 -7.31 21.63
CA GLY A 159 -8.26 -7.67 23.03
C GLY A 159 -7.31 -8.74 23.54
N ILE A 160 -7.51 -9.17 24.79
CA ILE A 160 -6.76 -10.20 25.45
C ILE A 160 -7.66 -11.41 25.69
N VAL A 161 -7.18 -12.61 25.37
CA VAL A 161 -7.92 -13.86 25.65
C VAL A 161 -8.00 -14.08 27.16
N ILE A 162 -9.22 -14.18 27.67
CA ILE A 162 -9.47 -14.47 29.09
C ILE A 162 -9.92 -15.89 29.33
N GLU A 163 -10.51 -16.55 28.29
CA GLU A 163 -10.98 -17.93 28.38
C GLU A 163 -10.91 -18.58 26.98
N GLY A 164 -10.50 -19.85 26.92
CA GLY A 164 -10.45 -20.65 25.70
C GLY A 164 -9.06 -20.77 25.10
N THR A 165 -8.93 -21.68 24.14
CA THR A 165 -7.76 -21.87 23.27
C THR A 165 -8.24 -22.14 21.87
N SER A 166 -7.56 -21.60 20.87
CA SER A 166 -7.92 -21.77 19.46
C SER A 166 -6.75 -21.59 18.52
N THR A 167 -6.99 -21.82 17.25
CA THR A 167 -6.12 -21.40 16.14
C THR A 167 -6.78 -20.26 15.38
N LEU A 168 -6.01 -19.25 15.03
CA LEU A 168 -6.46 -18.07 14.30
C LEU A 168 -5.91 -18.08 12.89
N ASN A 169 -6.77 -17.86 11.92
CA ASN A 169 -6.34 -17.57 10.55
C ASN A 169 -6.12 -16.06 10.41
N THR A 170 -4.86 -15.69 10.22
CA THR A 170 -4.41 -14.31 10.06
C THR A 170 -4.16 -13.92 8.60
N SER A 171 -4.40 -14.84 7.66
CA SER A 171 -4.03 -14.67 6.24
C SER A 171 -4.61 -13.43 5.56
N ALA A 172 -5.80 -12.99 5.99
CA ALA A 172 -6.42 -11.79 5.47
C ALA A 172 -5.70 -10.50 5.89
N LEU A 173 -4.96 -10.53 7.00
CA LEU A 173 -4.21 -9.41 7.56
C LEU A 173 -2.73 -9.47 7.14
N THR A 174 -2.08 -10.61 7.39
CA THR A 174 -0.64 -10.76 7.23
C THR A 174 -0.23 -11.37 5.88
N GLY A 175 -1.17 -11.99 5.15
CA GLY A 175 -0.88 -12.80 3.97
C GLY A 175 -0.25 -14.17 4.29
N GLU A 176 -0.07 -14.52 5.57
CA GLU A 176 0.46 -15.82 6.00
C GLU A 176 -0.62 -16.89 5.99
N SER A 177 -0.32 -18.05 5.40
CA SER A 177 -1.27 -19.17 5.32
C SER A 177 -1.23 -20.09 6.54
N LEU A 178 -0.25 -19.93 7.44
CA LEU A 178 -0.12 -20.77 8.63
C LEU A 178 -1.01 -20.21 9.75
N PRO A 179 -1.93 -21.02 10.33
CA PRO A 179 -2.73 -20.61 11.47
C PRO A 179 -1.85 -20.37 12.71
N ARG A 180 -2.16 -19.32 13.47
CA ARG A 180 -1.49 -18.99 14.75
C ARG A 180 -2.27 -19.61 15.91
N GLU A 181 -1.61 -20.36 16.76
CA GLU A 181 -2.18 -20.83 18.02
C GLU A 181 -2.34 -19.67 19.02
N THR A 182 -3.44 -19.69 19.79
CA THR A 182 -3.72 -18.69 20.83
C THR A 182 -4.28 -19.35 22.09
N LYS A 183 -3.90 -18.80 23.24
CA LYS A 183 -4.27 -19.27 24.59
C LYS A 183 -4.58 -18.09 25.51
N VAL A 184 -5.06 -18.40 26.70
CA VAL A 184 -5.36 -17.41 27.74
C VAL A 184 -4.12 -16.56 28.05
N GLY A 185 -4.29 -15.24 28.05
CA GLY A 185 -3.26 -14.23 28.24
C GLY A 185 -2.63 -13.71 26.95
N ASP A 186 -2.90 -14.32 25.80
CA ASP A 186 -2.40 -13.84 24.52
C ASP A 186 -3.22 -12.65 24.01
N GLU A 187 -2.55 -11.69 23.37
CA GLU A 187 -3.16 -10.57 22.71
C GLU A 187 -3.65 -10.99 21.32
N ILE A 188 -4.91 -10.64 21.01
CA ILE A 188 -5.55 -10.91 19.72
C ILE A 188 -5.92 -9.59 19.05
N ILE A 189 -5.66 -9.54 17.75
CA ILE A 189 -6.03 -8.42 16.88
C ILE A 189 -7.34 -8.70 16.15
N SER A 190 -8.09 -7.63 15.92
CA SER A 190 -9.32 -7.65 15.12
C SER A 190 -9.04 -8.07 13.67
N GLY A 191 -10.05 -8.70 13.04
CA GLY A 191 -9.97 -9.18 11.65
C GLY A 191 -9.39 -10.58 11.46
N CYS A 192 -8.80 -11.19 12.49
CA CYS A 192 -8.45 -12.63 12.46
C CYS A 192 -9.73 -13.48 12.45
N ILE A 193 -9.69 -14.63 11.77
CA ILE A 193 -10.80 -15.60 11.79
C ILE A 193 -10.49 -16.68 12.81
N ASN A 194 -11.37 -16.86 13.78
CA ASN A 194 -11.28 -17.94 14.76
C ASN A 194 -11.60 -19.30 14.09
N MET A 195 -10.72 -20.31 14.26
CA MET A 195 -10.82 -21.56 13.50
C MET A 195 -11.43 -22.74 14.29
N THR A 196 -11.07 -22.92 15.56
CA THR A 196 -11.32 -24.20 16.25
C THR A 196 -12.09 -24.08 17.55
N GLY A 197 -11.65 -23.29 18.52
CA GLY A 197 -12.24 -23.18 19.86
C GLY A 197 -13.07 -21.90 20.03
N VAL A 198 -13.95 -21.87 21.02
CA VAL A 198 -14.62 -20.63 21.43
C VAL A 198 -13.65 -19.80 22.27
N LEU A 199 -13.52 -18.53 21.96
CA LEU A 199 -12.66 -17.59 22.68
C LEU A 199 -13.53 -16.54 23.38
N LYS A 200 -13.22 -16.25 24.66
CA LYS A 200 -13.68 -15.04 25.31
C LYS A 200 -12.52 -14.06 25.40
N ILE A 201 -12.76 -12.86 24.88
CA ILE A 201 -11.75 -11.85 24.69
C ILE A 201 -12.22 -10.59 25.41
N ARG A 202 -11.36 -10.01 26.24
CA ARG A 202 -11.61 -8.70 26.87
C ARG A 202 -11.05 -7.62 25.95
N THR A 203 -11.89 -6.72 25.48
CA THR A 203 -11.52 -5.62 24.60
C THR A 203 -10.54 -4.65 25.28
N ILE A 204 -9.52 -4.20 24.55
CA ILE A 204 -8.51 -3.23 25.00
C ILE A 204 -8.56 -1.92 24.23
N LYS A 205 -9.36 -1.88 23.15
CA LYS A 205 -9.56 -0.69 22.30
C LYS A 205 -11.04 -0.54 21.95
N GLU A 206 -11.45 0.65 21.53
CA GLU A 206 -12.73 0.86 20.82
C GLU A 206 -12.61 0.35 19.38
N PHE A 207 -13.76 0.06 18.74
CA PHE A 207 -13.74 -0.46 17.37
C PHE A 207 -13.07 0.50 16.37
N GLY A 208 -13.32 1.82 16.49
CA GLY A 208 -12.68 2.84 15.65
C GLY A 208 -11.14 2.88 15.75
N GLU A 209 -10.59 2.47 16.91
CA GLU A 209 -9.14 2.38 17.15
C GLU A 209 -8.57 0.97 16.95
N SER A 210 -9.41 0.01 16.58
CA SER A 210 -9.00 -1.38 16.32
C SER A 210 -8.07 -1.48 15.11
N THR A 211 -7.25 -2.52 15.10
CA THR A 211 -6.32 -2.80 13.99
C THR A 211 -7.03 -2.85 12.64
N VAL A 212 -8.20 -3.50 12.58
CA VAL A 212 -9.02 -3.55 11.36
C VAL A 212 -9.46 -2.17 10.91
N SER A 213 -9.99 -1.34 11.80
CA SER A 213 -10.46 0.00 11.45
C SER A 213 -9.33 0.88 10.93
N LYS A 214 -8.16 0.83 11.54
CA LYS A 214 -6.96 1.55 11.06
C LYS A 214 -6.49 1.08 9.70
N ILE A 215 -6.48 -0.23 9.45
CA ILE A 215 -6.13 -0.79 8.14
C ILE A 215 -7.12 -0.31 7.07
N LEU A 216 -8.42 -0.34 7.35
CA LEU A 216 -9.46 0.13 6.43
C LEU A 216 -9.31 1.63 6.13
N GLU A 217 -9.08 2.45 7.15
CA GLU A 217 -8.82 3.88 7.01
C GLU A 217 -7.57 4.16 6.16
N LEU A 218 -6.47 3.45 6.41
CA LEU A 218 -5.23 3.59 5.63
C LEU A 218 -5.46 3.29 4.15
N VAL A 219 -6.23 2.27 3.83
CA VAL A 219 -6.53 1.90 2.45
C VAL A 219 -7.49 2.89 1.80
N GLU A 220 -8.51 3.34 2.51
CA GLU A 220 -9.44 4.37 2.03
C GLU A 220 -8.71 5.70 1.77
N ASN A 221 -7.86 6.12 2.68
CA ASN A 221 -7.08 7.36 2.58
C ASN A 221 -5.89 7.27 1.64
N SER A 222 -5.44 6.06 1.26
CA SER A 222 -4.32 5.87 0.31
C SER A 222 -4.59 6.51 -1.08
N THR A 223 -5.85 6.80 -1.38
CA THR A 223 -6.28 7.46 -2.62
C THR A 223 -6.05 8.98 -2.62
N SER A 224 -5.77 9.58 -1.46
CA SER A 224 -5.66 11.04 -1.32
C SER A 224 -4.29 11.59 -1.76
N ARG A 225 -3.22 10.80 -1.67
CA ARG A 225 -1.85 11.20 -2.01
C ARG A 225 -1.47 10.73 -3.42
N LYS A 226 -1.57 11.65 -4.38
CA LYS A 226 -1.31 11.38 -5.79
C LYS A 226 0.16 11.18 -6.11
N SER A 227 0.45 10.25 -7.02
CA SER A 227 1.78 10.03 -7.59
C SER A 227 2.17 11.17 -8.56
N ARG A 228 3.47 11.29 -8.86
CA ARG A 228 3.96 12.22 -9.90
C ARG A 228 3.35 11.90 -11.27
N SER A 229 3.13 10.61 -11.54
CA SER A 229 2.50 10.16 -12.78
C SER A 229 1.05 10.61 -12.89
N GLU A 230 0.27 10.59 -11.79
CA GLU A 230 -1.10 11.12 -11.75
C GLU A 230 -1.14 12.64 -11.86
N ASP A 231 -0.21 13.34 -11.21
CA ASP A 231 -0.07 14.80 -11.33
C ASP A 231 0.33 15.22 -12.75
N PHE A 232 1.22 14.46 -13.39
CA PHE A 232 1.59 14.68 -14.79
C PHE A 232 0.35 14.60 -15.70
N ILE A 233 -0.50 13.57 -15.54
CA ILE A 233 -1.71 13.44 -16.34
C ILE A 233 -2.68 14.61 -16.11
N SER A 234 -2.85 15.03 -14.86
CA SER A 234 -3.71 16.17 -14.53
C SER A 234 -3.21 17.47 -15.18
N LYS A 235 -1.89 17.70 -15.17
CA LYS A 235 -1.25 18.84 -15.84
C LYS A 235 -1.31 18.70 -17.36
N PHE A 236 -1.03 17.51 -17.88
CA PHE A 236 -1.08 17.22 -19.31
C PHE A 236 -2.48 17.53 -19.88
N ALA A 237 -3.54 17.02 -19.27
CA ALA A 237 -4.90 17.26 -19.70
C ALA A 237 -5.25 18.75 -19.75
N LYS A 238 -4.78 19.53 -18.78
CA LYS A 238 -4.99 20.99 -18.70
C LYS A 238 -4.44 21.76 -19.90
N TYR A 239 -3.29 21.35 -20.47
CA TYR A 239 -2.67 21.99 -21.61
C TYR A 239 -3.05 21.32 -22.94
N TYR A 240 -3.16 20.01 -22.93
CA TYR A 240 -3.46 19.21 -24.11
C TYR A 240 -4.84 19.52 -24.70
N THR A 241 -5.89 19.58 -23.88
CA THR A 241 -7.26 19.77 -24.37
C THR A 241 -7.46 21.12 -25.07
N PRO A 242 -7.03 22.27 -24.53
CA PRO A 242 -7.06 23.53 -25.28
C PRO A 242 -6.25 23.50 -26.57
N ALA A 243 -5.04 22.92 -26.54
CA ALA A 243 -4.19 22.83 -27.73
C ALA A 243 -4.88 22.07 -28.86
N VAL A 244 -5.54 20.95 -28.53
CA VAL A 244 -6.32 20.17 -29.48
C VAL A 244 -7.52 20.93 -30.02
N CYS A 245 -8.26 21.66 -29.19
CA CYS A 245 -9.39 22.49 -29.61
C CYS A 245 -8.94 23.56 -30.62
N TYR A 246 -7.83 24.25 -30.34
CA TYR A 246 -7.27 25.22 -31.29
C TYR A 246 -6.75 24.55 -32.56
N GLY A 247 -6.13 23.36 -32.44
CA GLY A 247 -5.70 22.56 -33.59
C GLY A 247 -6.88 22.16 -34.49
N ALA A 248 -7.99 21.70 -33.91
CA ALA A 248 -9.21 21.36 -34.63
C ALA A 248 -9.82 22.59 -35.31
N LEU A 249 -9.86 23.73 -34.61
CA LEU A 249 -10.33 24.99 -35.19
C LEU A 249 -9.47 25.44 -36.38
N ALA A 250 -8.15 25.35 -36.23
CA ALA A 250 -7.21 25.64 -37.30
C ALA A 250 -7.41 24.68 -38.48
N LEU A 251 -7.63 23.40 -38.25
CA LEU A 251 -7.90 22.38 -39.28
C LEU A 251 -9.25 22.65 -40.00
N ALA A 252 -10.24 23.16 -39.29
CA ALA A 252 -11.53 23.52 -39.88
C ALA A 252 -11.47 24.77 -40.78
N ILE A 253 -10.59 25.75 -40.46
CA ILE A 253 -10.58 27.07 -41.07
C ILE A 253 -9.42 27.25 -42.07
N LEU A 254 -8.18 26.93 -41.71
CA LEU A 254 -7.01 27.25 -42.50
C LEU A 254 -6.98 26.53 -43.87
N PRO A 255 -7.24 25.24 -44.01
CA PRO A 255 -7.17 24.59 -45.32
C PRO A 255 -8.25 25.07 -46.28
N PRO A 256 -9.52 25.27 -45.90
CA PRO A 256 -10.51 25.90 -46.76
C PRO A 256 -10.10 27.30 -47.26
N LEU A 257 -9.56 28.14 -46.36
CA LEU A 257 -9.07 29.48 -46.73
C LEU A 257 -7.89 29.43 -47.70
N VAL A 258 -6.92 28.56 -47.46
CA VAL A 258 -5.76 28.36 -48.35
C VAL A 258 -6.23 27.89 -49.72
N ARG A 259 -7.18 26.95 -49.80
CA ARG A 259 -7.77 26.47 -51.07
C ARG A 259 -8.45 27.61 -51.82
N MET A 260 -9.21 28.43 -51.11
CA MET A 260 -9.95 29.56 -51.72
C MET A 260 -9.01 30.68 -52.16
N LEU A 261 -8.08 31.13 -51.31
CA LEU A 261 -7.25 32.32 -51.50
C LEU A 261 -5.99 32.06 -52.32
N ALA A 262 -5.31 30.91 -52.08
CA ALA A 262 -4.04 30.60 -52.73
C ALA A 262 -4.17 29.70 -53.95
N MET A 263 -5.16 28.79 -53.97
CA MET A 263 -5.34 27.83 -55.07
C MET A 263 -6.51 28.16 -56.00
N GLY A 264 -7.37 29.15 -55.68
CA GLY A 264 -8.55 29.47 -56.45
C GLY A 264 -9.57 28.30 -56.56
N ALA A 265 -9.48 27.32 -55.66
CA ALA A 265 -10.28 26.11 -55.66
C ALA A 265 -11.44 26.19 -54.67
N ALA A 266 -12.46 25.33 -54.87
CA ALA A 266 -13.57 25.24 -53.93
C ALA A 266 -13.11 24.96 -52.50
N PRO A 267 -13.60 25.66 -51.48
CA PRO A 267 -13.09 25.58 -50.11
C PRO A 267 -13.35 24.24 -49.41
N GLN A 268 -14.42 23.51 -49.80
CA GLN A 268 -14.79 22.18 -49.22
C GLN A 268 -14.93 22.24 -47.69
N TRP A 269 -15.69 23.22 -47.16
CA TRP A 269 -15.89 23.41 -45.74
C TRP A 269 -16.42 22.18 -45.01
N ASP A 270 -17.33 21.45 -45.62
CA ASP A 270 -17.93 20.21 -45.17
C ASP A 270 -16.88 19.15 -44.83
N ILE A 271 -15.94 18.93 -45.74
CA ILE A 271 -14.87 17.94 -45.59
C ILE A 271 -13.93 18.34 -44.44
N TRP A 272 -13.50 19.59 -44.38
CA TRP A 272 -12.54 20.05 -43.40
C TRP A 272 -13.16 20.19 -42.00
N ILE A 273 -14.41 20.59 -41.89
CA ILE A 273 -15.15 20.58 -40.63
C ILE A 273 -15.33 19.13 -40.13
N TYR A 274 -15.70 18.19 -41.02
CA TYR A 274 -15.80 16.77 -40.66
C TYR A 274 -14.46 16.21 -40.12
N ARG A 275 -13.34 16.54 -40.77
CA ARG A 275 -11.99 16.15 -40.30
C ARG A 275 -11.69 16.78 -38.96
N ALA A 276 -12.02 18.03 -38.72
CA ALA A 276 -11.84 18.71 -37.47
C ALA A 276 -12.66 18.07 -36.32
N LEU A 277 -13.91 17.68 -36.59
CA LEU A 277 -14.75 16.98 -35.63
C LEU A 277 -14.22 15.57 -35.32
N THR A 278 -13.77 14.84 -36.33
CA THR A 278 -13.10 13.52 -36.16
C THR A 278 -11.83 13.67 -35.33
N PHE A 279 -11.04 14.73 -35.60
CA PHE A 279 -9.84 15.05 -34.83
C PHE A 279 -10.16 15.33 -33.35
N LEU A 280 -11.26 16.05 -33.05
CA LEU A 280 -11.73 16.30 -31.68
C LEU A 280 -12.10 14.99 -30.95
N VAL A 281 -12.82 14.08 -31.61
CA VAL A 281 -13.19 12.78 -31.00
C VAL A 281 -11.96 11.94 -30.68
N ILE A 282 -10.99 11.86 -31.60
CA ILE A 282 -9.75 11.10 -31.40
C ILE A 282 -8.95 11.64 -30.20
N SER A 283 -9.03 12.94 -29.95
CA SER A 283 -8.14 13.63 -29.03
C SER A 283 -8.47 13.45 -27.54
N CYS A 284 -9.63 12.85 -27.17
CA CYS A 284 -9.95 12.63 -25.76
C CYS A 284 -8.86 11.80 -25.05
N PRO A 285 -8.22 12.26 -23.95
CA PRO A 285 -7.20 11.47 -23.24
C PRO A 285 -7.78 10.41 -22.29
N CYS A 286 -9.01 9.92 -22.54
CA CYS A 286 -9.78 9.06 -21.66
C CYS A 286 -9.01 7.82 -21.18
N ALA A 287 -8.27 7.17 -22.08
CA ALA A 287 -7.47 6.00 -21.76
C ALA A 287 -6.39 6.27 -20.68
N LEU A 288 -5.76 7.44 -20.71
CA LEU A 288 -4.72 7.83 -19.74
C LEU A 288 -5.32 8.21 -18.40
N VAL A 289 -6.34 9.07 -18.42
CA VAL A 289 -7.00 9.60 -17.22
C VAL A 289 -7.56 8.48 -16.35
N ILE A 290 -7.97 7.36 -16.97
CA ILE A 290 -8.60 6.23 -16.28
C ILE A 290 -7.59 5.14 -15.92
N SER A 291 -6.76 4.71 -16.87
CA SER A 291 -5.92 3.52 -16.67
C SER A 291 -4.80 3.74 -15.66
N ILE A 292 -4.31 4.97 -15.51
CA ILE A 292 -3.18 5.26 -14.63
C ILE A 292 -3.60 5.19 -13.15
N PRO A 293 -4.63 5.94 -12.67
CA PRO A 293 -5.11 5.76 -11.31
C PRO A 293 -5.54 4.31 -11.03
N LEU A 294 -6.20 3.66 -12.00
CA LEU A 294 -6.62 2.27 -11.86
C LEU A 294 -5.43 1.32 -11.68
N SER A 295 -4.30 1.56 -12.37
CA SER A 295 -3.08 0.76 -12.20
C SER A 295 -2.50 0.91 -10.79
N PHE A 296 -2.49 2.13 -10.23
CA PHE A 296 -2.05 2.37 -8.86
C PHE A 296 -3.00 1.73 -7.85
N PHE A 297 -4.31 1.86 -8.03
CA PHE A 297 -5.28 1.17 -7.17
C PHE A 297 -5.10 -0.35 -7.19
N ALA A 298 -4.91 -0.92 -8.37
CA ALA A 298 -4.66 -2.35 -8.50
C ALA A 298 -3.31 -2.76 -7.86
N GLY A 299 -2.27 -1.92 -7.97
CA GLY A 299 -0.98 -2.14 -7.34
C GLY A 299 -1.04 -2.10 -5.82
N ILE A 300 -1.72 -1.09 -5.26
CA ILE A 300 -1.95 -0.94 -3.80
C ILE A 300 -2.77 -2.13 -3.28
N GLY A 301 -3.86 -2.50 -3.98
CA GLY A 301 -4.67 -3.66 -3.60
C GLY A 301 -3.89 -4.97 -3.66
N GLY A 302 -3.04 -5.15 -4.68
CA GLY A 302 -2.15 -6.31 -4.78
C GLY A 302 -1.11 -6.36 -3.66
N ALA A 303 -0.55 -5.20 -3.25
CA ALA A 303 0.37 -5.10 -2.14
C ALA A 303 -0.32 -5.43 -0.80
N SER A 304 -1.52 -4.90 -0.59
CA SER A 304 -2.33 -5.17 0.61
C SER A 304 -2.65 -6.66 0.77
N HIS A 305 -2.98 -7.36 -0.32
CA HIS A 305 -3.20 -8.81 -0.31
C HIS A 305 -1.97 -9.61 0.16
N GLU A 306 -0.79 -9.06 -0.04
CA GLU A 306 0.47 -9.68 0.39
C GLU A 306 0.95 -9.17 1.77
N GLY A 307 0.07 -8.52 2.52
CA GLY A 307 0.38 -7.98 3.85
C GLY A 307 1.25 -6.71 3.83
N VAL A 308 1.26 -5.97 2.72
CA VAL A 308 2.00 -4.70 2.56
C VAL A 308 1.01 -3.56 2.35
N LEU A 309 0.82 -2.71 3.34
CA LEU A 309 -0.04 -1.54 3.26
C LEU A 309 0.74 -0.33 2.76
N VAL A 310 0.30 0.26 1.67
CA VAL A 310 0.92 1.46 1.06
C VAL A 310 -0.04 2.63 1.19
N LYS A 311 0.36 3.69 1.88
CA LYS A 311 -0.49 4.85 2.19
C LYS A 311 -0.76 5.80 1.03
N GLY A 312 -0.26 5.52 -0.17
CA GLY A 312 -0.51 6.37 -1.33
C GLY A 312 0.19 5.92 -2.60
N SER A 313 -0.35 6.34 -3.75
CA SER A 313 0.24 6.04 -5.05
C SER A 313 1.64 6.67 -5.23
N ASN A 314 1.89 7.83 -4.59
CA ASN A 314 3.21 8.47 -4.56
C ASN A 314 4.26 7.58 -3.87
N TYR A 315 3.91 6.87 -2.82
CA TYR A 315 4.82 5.95 -2.12
C TYR A 315 5.06 4.68 -2.92
N LEU A 316 4.05 4.16 -3.63
CA LEU A 316 4.23 3.05 -4.55
C LEU A 316 5.19 3.44 -5.69
N GLU A 317 5.05 4.66 -6.24
CA GLU A 317 5.97 5.19 -7.25
C GLU A 317 7.39 5.34 -6.68
N ALA A 318 7.55 5.91 -5.49
CA ALA A 318 8.83 6.09 -4.81
C ALA A 318 9.51 4.74 -4.51
N MET A 319 8.75 3.73 -4.02
CA MET A 319 9.24 2.36 -3.80
C MET A 319 9.84 1.75 -5.06
N SER A 320 9.26 2.02 -6.24
CA SER A 320 9.81 1.51 -7.52
C SER A 320 11.18 2.08 -7.86
N GLN A 321 11.51 3.26 -7.33
CA GLN A 321 12.76 4.02 -7.54
C GLN A 321 13.75 3.84 -6.39
N THR A 322 13.41 3.02 -5.39
CA THR A 322 14.27 2.77 -4.23
C THR A 322 15.57 2.10 -4.66
N LYS A 323 16.69 2.69 -4.23
CA LYS A 323 18.05 2.22 -4.46
C LYS A 323 18.82 2.02 -3.17
N TYR A 324 18.48 2.76 -2.11
CA TYR A 324 19.09 2.70 -0.80
C TYR A 324 18.06 2.19 0.20
N VAL A 325 18.42 1.16 0.96
CA VAL A 325 17.58 0.65 2.06
C VAL A 325 18.39 0.70 3.34
N VAL A 326 17.88 1.45 4.30
CA VAL A 326 18.48 1.66 5.60
C VAL A 326 17.62 0.96 6.65
N PHE A 327 18.21 0.13 7.45
CA PHE A 327 17.54 -0.66 8.48
C PHE A 327 17.90 -0.19 9.86
N ASP A 328 16.93 -0.10 10.76
CA ASP A 328 17.23 -0.27 12.17
C ASP A 328 17.63 -1.73 12.43
N LYS A 329 18.39 -1.99 13.50
CA LYS A 329 18.77 -3.36 13.87
C LYS A 329 17.64 -4.04 14.63
N THR A 330 17.31 -3.47 15.79
CA THR A 330 16.47 -4.12 16.81
C THR A 330 15.00 -4.12 16.41
N GLY A 331 14.31 -5.28 16.49
CA GLY A 331 12.92 -5.38 16.05
C GLY A 331 12.72 -5.41 14.52
N THR A 332 13.74 -5.02 13.74
CA THR A 332 13.70 -4.94 12.27
C THR A 332 14.43 -6.10 11.60
N LEU A 333 15.75 -6.16 11.73
CA LEU A 333 16.57 -7.29 11.25
C LEU A 333 16.67 -8.41 12.30
N THR A 334 16.40 -8.08 13.55
CA THR A 334 16.36 -9.00 14.69
C THR A 334 14.95 -9.06 15.27
N LYS A 335 14.70 -10.05 16.12
CA LYS A 335 13.39 -10.24 16.75
C LYS A 335 13.08 -9.26 17.89
N GLY A 336 14.06 -8.44 18.32
CA GLY A 336 13.95 -7.63 19.53
C GLY A 336 13.86 -8.46 20.82
N VAL A 337 14.16 -9.74 20.72
CA VAL A 337 14.14 -10.68 21.86
C VAL A 337 15.56 -11.08 22.18
N PHE A 338 15.95 -10.77 23.40
CA PHE A 338 17.25 -11.20 23.93
C PHE A 338 17.20 -12.66 24.30
N GLU A 339 18.19 -13.44 23.86
CA GLU A 339 18.37 -14.84 24.24
C GLU A 339 19.78 -15.07 24.79
N VAL A 340 19.89 -16.03 25.73
CA VAL A 340 21.18 -16.49 26.24
C VAL A 340 21.82 -17.37 25.18
N ASN A 341 22.95 -16.91 24.64
CA ASN A 341 23.68 -17.64 23.59
C ASN A 341 24.75 -18.57 24.13
N GLY A 342 25.09 -18.44 25.41
CA GLY A 342 26.05 -19.31 26.05
C GLY A 342 26.50 -18.77 27.40
N VAL A 343 27.11 -19.68 28.16
CA VAL A 343 27.83 -19.41 29.41
C VAL A 343 29.29 -19.61 29.13
N HIS A 344 30.13 -18.64 29.49
CA HIS A 344 31.56 -18.68 29.20
C HIS A 344 32.39 -18.49 30.46
N HIS A 345 33.55 -19.10 30.46
CA HIS A 345 34.51 -19.05 31.59
C HIS A 345 33.89 -19.36 32.95
N SER A 346 32.96 -20.33 32.97
CA SER A 346 32.31 -20.75 34.20
C SER A 346 33.26 -21.61 35.08
N GLU A 347 33.38 -21.23 36.36
CA GLU A 347 34.07 -22.05 37.38
C GLU A 347 33.12 -23.06 38.03
N MET A 348 31.85 -23.09 37.64
CA MET A 348 30.84 -24.06 38.08
C MET A 348 30.09 -24.63 36.87
N GLU A 349 29.21 -25.60 37.11
CA GLU A 349 28.32 -26.11 36.06
C GLU A 349 27.48 -24.98 35.48
N GLU A 350 27.38 -24.91 34.15
CA GLU A 350 26.69 -23.85 33.44
C GLU A 350 25.23 -23.70 33.90
N GLU A 351 24.53 -24.82 34.15
CA GLU A 351 23.16 -24.81 34.66
C GLU A 351 23.05 -24.12 36.03
N LYS A 352 24.04 -24.34 36.91
CA LYS A 352 24.06 -23.69 38.23
C LYS A 352 24.38 -22.20 38.14
N LEU A 353 25.29 -21.81 37.24
CA LEU A 353 25.56 -20.40 37.02
C LEU A 353 24.31 -19.67 36.52
N LEU A 354 23.60 -20.29 35.58
CA LEU A 354 22.34 -19.77 35.04
C LEU A 354 21.23 -19.71 36.11
N GLU A 355 21.16 -20.73 36.99
CA GLU A 355 20.24 -20.76 38.15
C GLU A 355 20.49 -19.58 39.08
N TYR A 356 21.74 -19.38 39.55
CA TYR A 356 22.07 -18.25 40.42
C TYR A 356 21.79 -16.91 39.79
N ALA A 357 22.08 -16.76 38.49
CA ALA A 357 21.77 -15.54 37.73
C ALA A 357 20.26 -15.30 37.63
N ALA A 358 19.48 -16.34 37.30
CA ALA A 358 18.02 -16.24 37.19
C ALA A 358 17.34 -15.91 38.51
N LEU A 359 17.82 -16.50 39.60
CA LEU A 359 17.35 -16.21 40.96
C LEU A 359 17.71 -14.78 41.38
N ALA A 360 18.93 -14.31 41.16
CA ALA A 360 19.34 -12.94 41.46
C ALA A 360 18.52 -11.89 40.66
N GLU A 361 18.23 -12.16 39.41
CA GLU A 361 17.47 -11.29 38.49
C GLU A 361 15.95 -11.49 38.63
N SER A 362 15.47 -12.27 39.60
CA SER A 362 14.04 -12.68 39.71
C SER A 362 13.06 -11.55 39.95
N ALA A 363 13.50 -10.41 40.48
CA ALA A 363 12.67 -9.23 40.74
C ALA A 363 12.77 -8.17 39.64
N SER A 364 13.76 -8.24 38.77
CA SER A 364 13.93 -7.24 37.70
C SER A 364 13.00 -7.50 36.51
N SER A 365 12.38 -6.43 36.03
CA SER A 365 11.54 -6.46 34.82
C SER A 365 12.32 -6.20 33.53
N HIS A 366 13.63 -6.03 33.62
CA HIS A 366 14.50 -5.72 32.48
C HIS A 366 14.47 -6.86 31.44
N PRO A 367 14.48 -6.55 30.12
CA PRO A 367 14.45 -7.57 29.05
C PRO A 367 15.57 -8.62 29.17
N ILE A 368 16.76 -8.22 29.61
CA ILE A 368 17.91 -9.10 29.88
C ILE A 368 17.58 -10.10 31.00
N SER A 369 17.01 -9.61 32.10
CA SER A 369 16.62 -10.44 33.26
C SER A 369 15.57 -11.48 32.84
N ARG A 370 14.59 -11.09 32.06
CA ARG A 370 13.58 -12.01 31.50
C ARG A 370 14.20 -13.06 30.58
N SER A 371 15.24 -12.71 29.85
CA SER A 371 15.94 -13.66 28.98
C SER A 371 16.71 -14.71 29.78
N ILE A 372 17.38 -14.32 30.86
CA ILE A 372 18.06 -15.23 31.77
C ILE A 372 17.05 -16.17 32.46
N GLN A 373 15.92 -15.62 32.94
CA GLN A 373 14.84 -16.40 33.56
C GLN A 373 14.23 -17.42 32.57
N ARG A 374 14.01 -17.03 31.33
CA ARG A 374 13.53 -17.94 30.28
C ARG A 374 14.53 -19.04 29.95
N ALA A 375 15.81 -18.70 29.87
CA ALA A 375 16.86 -19.68 29.59
C ALA A 375 17.02 -20.71 30.74
N TYR A 376 16.81 -20.29 31.98
CA TYR A 376 16.77 -21.21 33.13
C TYR A 376 15.62 -22.23 33.02
N GLY A 377 14.44 -21.82 32.47
CA GLY A 377 13.36 -22.74 32.09
C GLY A 377 12.64 -23.47 33.21
N LYS A 378 12.99 -23.20 34.48
CA LYS A 378 12.39 -23.80 35.68
C LYS A 378 11.66 -22.70 36.46
N GLU A 379 10.72 -23.11 37.32
CA GLU A 379 10.03 -22.20 38.21
C GLU A 379 11.02 -21.54 39.19
N ILE A 380 10.92 -20.21 39.32
CA ILE A 380 11.82 -19.44 40.19
C ILE A 380 11.28 -19.44 41.60
N ASP A 381 11.97 -20.17 42.49
CA ASP A 381 11.66 -20.16 43.90
C ASP A 381 12.20 -18.90 44.60
N ARG A 382 11.34 -17.92 44.72
CA ARG A 382 11.65 -16.63 45.35
C ARG A 382 11.94 -16.72 46.84
N THR A 383 11.62 -17.83 47.50
CA THR A 383 11.94 -18.04 48.93
C THR A 383 13.42 -18.19 49.18
N ARG A 384 14.19 -18.58 48.17
CA ARG A 384 15.64 -18.71 48.19
C ARG A 384 16.38 -17.38 48.03
N VAL A 385 15.65 -16.29 47.72
CA VAL A 385 16.25 -14.99 47.38
C VAL A 385 15.89 -13.96 48.44
N SER A 386 16.86 -13.20 48.88
CA SER A 386 16.70 -12.09 49.83
C SER A 386 17.67 -10.95 49.50
N GLU A 387 17.43 -9.77 50.08
CA GLU A 387 18.31 -8.60 49.97
C GLU A 387 18.63 -8.23 48.48
N ILE A 388 17.58 -8.17 47.63
CA ILE A 388 17.73 -7.79 46.24
C ILE A 388 17.96 -6.29 46.15
N GLU A 389 19.05 -5.86 45.51
CA GLU A 389 19.38 -4.47 45.24
C GLU A 389 19.64 -4.29 43.73
N GLU A 390 18.79 -3.56 43.03
CA GLU A 390 18.99 -3.20 41.63
C GLU A 390 19.82 -1.90 41.53
N ILE A 391 20.99 -2.00 40.92
CA ILE A 391 21.91 -0.87 40.74
C ILE A 391 21.76 -0.38 39.32
N SER A 392 21.03 0.74 39.14
CA SER A 392 20.68 1.29 37.84
C SER A 392 21.88 1.44 36.92
N GLY A 393 21.78 0.89 35.69
CA GLY A 393 22.84 0.89 34.68
C GLY A 393 24.05 0.00 34.98
N ASN A 394 24.03 -0.80 36.05
CA ASN A 394 25.15 -1.67 36.40
C ASN A 394 24.75 -3.16 36.52
N GLY A 395 23.60 -3.47 37.09
CA GLY A 395 23.12 -4.85 37.32
C GLY A 395 22.42 -5.02 38.67
N VAL A 396 22.35 -6.25 39.16
CA VAL A 396 21.61 -6.63 40.36
C VAL A 396 22.55 -7.36 41.34
N THR A 397 22.39 -7.11 42.62
CA THR A 397 22.96 -7.93 43.69
C THR A 397 21.84 -8.51 44.52
N ALA A 398 21.97 -9.79 44.94
CA ALA A 398 20.97 -10.47 45.76
C ALA A 398 21.65 -11.55 46.61
N LYS A 399 21.05 -11.89 47.74
CA LYS A 399 21.42 -13.12 48.48
C LYS A 399 20.59 -14.31 48.00
N VAL A 400 21.24 -15.28 47.39
CA VAL A 400 20.64 -16.54 46.92
C VAL A 400 21.23 -17.69 47.75
N ASP A 401 20.36 -18.42 48.41
CA ASP A 401 20.77 -19.50 49.36
C ASP A 401 21.82 -19.03 50.38
N GLY A 402 21.70 -17.78 50.86
CA GLY A 402 22.62 -17.17 51.80
C GLY A 402 23.95 -16.67 51.22
N LYS A 403 24.21 -16.85 49.91
CA LYS A 403 25.41 -16.36 49.20
C LYS A 403 25.11 -15.04 48.50
N LEU A 404 26.05 -14.11 48.55
CA LEU A 404 25.94 -12.86 47.84
C LEU A 404 26.22 -13.06 46.33
N VAL A 405 25.21 -12.98 45.51
CA VAL A 405 25.29 -13.09 44.05
C VAL A 405 25.22 -11.70 43.43
N ALA A 406 26.15 -11.38 42.55
CA ALA A 406 26.13 -10.17 41.73
C ALA A 406 26.06 -10.58 40.26
N ALA A 407 25.05 -10.03 39.54
CA ALA A 407 24.84 -10.20 38.10
C ALA A 407 24.84 -8.83 37.44
N GLY A 408 25.77 -8.57 36.52
CA GLY A 408 25.83 -7.24 35.87
C GLY A 408 27.01 -7.03 34.93
N ASN A 409 27.20 -5.79 34.54
CA ASN A 409 28.26 -5.41 33.60
C ASN A 409 29.64 -5.17 34.29
N ASP A 410 30.65 -4.82 33.49
CA ASP A 410 31.99 -4.51 33.98
C ASP A 410 32.00 -3.44 35.07
N LYS A 411 31.09 -2.49 35.06
CA LYS A 411 31.04 -1.41 36.07
C LYS A 411 30.63 -1.96 37.44
N LEU A 412 29.68 -2.90 37.46
CA LEU A 412 29.31 -3.60 38.72
C LEU A 412 30.47 -4.38 39.26
N MET A 413 31.16 -5.17 38.43
CA MET A 413 32.32 -5.98 38.85
C MET A 413 33.43 -5.10 39.42
N LYS A 414 33.77 -3.99 38.75
CA LYS A 414 34.76 -3.00 39.22
C LYS A 414 34.37 -2.39 40.57
N ARG A 415 33.08 -2.05 40.76
CA ARG A 415 32.56 -1.50 42.02
C ARG A 415 32.71 -2.48 43.17
N LEU A 416 32.62 -3.77 42.89
CA LEU A 416 32.80 -4.86 43.88
C LEU A 416 34.26 -5.27 44.02
N GLY A 417 35.19 -4.63 43.32
CA GLY A 417 36.63 -4.98 43.35
C GLY A 417 36.99 -6.31 42.65
N ILE A 418 36.10 -6.76 41.75
CA ILE A 418 36.25 -8.02 41.03
C ILE A 418 36.75 -7.73 39.61
N THR A 419 37.77 -8.43 39.16
CA THR A 419 38.28 -8.31 37.79
C THR A 419 37.56 -9.31 36.87
N PRO A 420 36.72 -8.87 35.95
CA PRO A 420 36.04 -9.78 35.03
C PRO A 420 37.00 -10.30 33.96
N ILE A 421 36.73 -11.49 33.45
CA ILE A 421 37.45 -12.07 32.33
C ILE A 421 36.88 -11.45 31.04
N ALA A 422 37.76 -10.93 30.18
CA ALA A 422 37.36 -10.35 28.91
C ALA A 422 36.74 -11.41 27.99
N CYS A 423 35.55 -11.14 27.49
CA CYS A 423 34.90 -11.98 26.51
C CYS A 423 35.08 -11.43 25.08
N HIS A 424 35.41 -12.32 24.15
CA HIS A 424 35.60 -11.96 22.76
C HIS A 424 34.38 -12.22 21.87
N SER A 425 33.30 -12.79 22.43
CA SER A 425 32.05 -13.04 21.73
C SER A 425 31.20 -11.78 21.62
N ALA A 426 30.37 -11.68 20.55
CA ALA A 426 29.46 -10.54 20.34
C ALA A 426 28.19 -10.70 21.15
N GLY A 427 27.85 -9.70 21.91
CA GLY A 427 26.62 -9.64 22.70
C GLY A 427 26.78 -8.80 23.95
N THR A 428 25.71 -8.71 24.73
CA THR A 428 25.72 -8.12 26.05
C THR A 428 26.26 -9.19 27.04
N ILE A 429 27.30 -8.83 27.76
CA ILE A 429 27.94 -9.72 28.72
C ILE A 429 27.39 -9.40 30.11
N ILE A 430 26.84 -10.40 30.76
CA ILE A 430 26.44 -10.34 32.16
C ILE A 430 27.43 -11.19 32.98
N HIS A 431 28.30 -10.51 33.69
CA HIS A 431 29.25 -11.13 34.60
C HIS A 431 28.56 -11.60 35.89
N ILE A 432 28.90 -12.79 36.35
CA ILE A 432 28.35 -13.36 37.56
C ILE A 432 29.47 -13.52 38.58
N ALA A 433 29.25 -13.02 39.78
CA ALA A 433 30.14 -13.22 40.91
C ALA A 433 29.36 -13.74 42.14
N ILE A 434 29.94 -14.63 42.89
CA ILE A 434 29.35 -15.21 44.09
C ILE A 434 30.34 -15.04 45.24
N ASP A 435 29.90 -14.47 46.36
CA ASP A 435 30.72 -14.20 47.56
C ASP A 435 32.04 -13.48 47.21
N GLY A 436 31.99 -12.52 46.31
CA GLY A 436 33.15 -11.73 45.87
C GLY A 436 34.12 -12.45 44.92
N LYS A 437 33.82 -13.69 44.51
CA LYS A 437 34.61 -14.44 43.53
C LYS A 437 33.93 -14.41 42.16
N TYR A 438 34.70 -14.12 41.10
CA TYR A 438 34.21 -14.21 39.72
C TYR A 438 33.90 -15.66 39.35
N MET A 439 32.71 -15.95 38.86
CA MET A 439 32.25 -17.29 38.56
C MET A 439 32.05 -17.56 37.06
N GLY A 440 32.03 -16.54 36.24
CA GLY A 440 31.83 -16.64 34.79
C GLY A 440 30.96 -15.51 34.25
N HIS A 441 30.54 -15.62 32.99
CA HIS A 441 29.61 -14.68 32.39
C HIS A 441 28.63 -15.35 31.44
N ILE A 442 27.48 -14.75 31.33
CA ILE A 442 26.41 -15.12 30.41
C ILE A 442 26.44 -14.16 29.24
N LEU A 443 26.48 -14.73 28.03
CA LEU A 443 26.40 -13.96 26.78
C LEU A 443 24.95 -13.89 26.31
N ILE A 444 24.46 -12.69 26.15
CA ILE A 444 23.09 -12.41 25.70
C ILE A 444 23.17 -11.62 24.40
N SER A 445 22.44 -12.04 23.38
CA SER A 445 22.32 -11.30 22.14
C SER A 445 20.90 -11.28 21.63
N ASP A 446 20.61 -10.25 20.84
CA ASP A 446 19.36 -10.15 20.09
C ASP A 446 19.40 -11.14 18.91
N VAL A 447 18.31 -11.88 18.73
CA VAL A 447 18.24 -12.96 17.74
C VAL A 447 17.87 -12.41 16.38
N GLU A 448 18.67 -12.71 15.37
CA GLU A 448 18.37 -12.36 13.98
C GLU A 448 17.09 -13.08 13.50
N LYS A 449 16.27 -12.37 12.72
CA LYS A 449 15.12 -13.02 12.07
C LYS A 449 15.62 -14.02 11.01
N PRO A 450 14.98 -15.18 10.87
CA PRO A 450 15.45 -16.25 9.98
C PRO A 450 15.58 -15.79 8.52
N THR A 451 14.72 -14.86 8.10
CA THR A 451 14.63 -14.36 6.72
C THR A 451 15.51 -13.14 6.43
N SER A 452 16.14 -12.51 7.45
CA SER A 452 16.89 -11.26 7.27
C SER A 452 18.03 -11.38 6.26
N LYS A 453 18.84 -12.44 6.34
CA LYS A 453 19.93 -12.66 5.40
C LYS A 453 19.44 -12.88 3.96
N GLU A 454 18.37 -13.63 3.81
CA GLU A 454 17.74 -13.86 2.50
C GLU A 454 17.15 -12.58 1.96
N ALA A 455 16.50 -11.76 2.79
CA ALA A 455 15.94 -10.47 2.41
C ALA A 455 17.02 -9.51 1.91
N ILE A 456 18.15 -9.37 2.58
CA ILE A 456 19.26 -8.53 2.12
C ILE A 456 19.78 -8.99 0.75
N ARG A 457 19.98 -10.31 0.57
CA ARG A 457 20.39 -10.87 -0.74
C ARG A 457 19.36 -10.60 -1.84
N ALA A 458 18.08 -10.81 -1.53
CA ALA A 458 16.99 -10.60 -2.47
C ALA A 458 16.80 -9.11 -2.83
N LEU A 459 17.02 -8.18 -1.91
CA LEU A 459 17.04 -6.75 -2.16
C LEU A 459 18.13 -6.37 -3.18
N LYS A 460 19.36 -6.85 -2.98
CA LYS A 460 20.46 -6.64 -3.93
C LYS A 460 20.11 -7.19 -5.33
N SER A 461 19.53 -8.39 -5.38
CA SER A 461 19.05 -8.99 -6.64
C SER A 461 17.90 -8.19 -7.27
N ALA A 462 17.08 -7.50 -6.48
CA ALA A 462 16.02 -6.63 -6.96
C ALA A 462 16.53 -5.27 -7.45
N GLY A 463 17.85 -5.00 -7.36
CA GLY A 463 18.50 -3.80 -7.86
C GLY A 463 18.63 -2.68 -6.82
N ILE A 464 18.65 -3.02 -5.54
CA ILE A 464 19.10 -2.12 -4.47
C ILE A 464 20.62 -2.01 -4.55
N GLU A 465 21.11 -0.78 -4.54
CA GLU A 465 22.53 -0.46 -4.71
C GLU A 465 23.28 -0.40 -3.38
N LYS A 466 22.58 -0.05 -2.31
CA LYS A 466 23.16 0.11 -0.99
C LYS A 466 22.20 -0.36 0.11
N THR A 467 22.68 -1.25 0.98
CA THR A 467 21.99 -1.71 2.18
C THR A 467 22.80 -1.29 3.41
N VAL A 468 22.16 -0.57 4.33
CA VAL A 468 22.82 0.07 5.49
C VAL A 468 22.09 -0.35 6.75
N MET A 469 22.82 -0.57 7.84
CA MET A 469 22.25 -0.78 9.18
C MET A 469 22.63 0.36 10.11
N LEU A 470 21.66 0.90 10.85
CA LEU A 470 21.87 1.87 11.92
C LEU A 470 21.56 1.18 13.26
N THR A 471 22.43 1.34 14.26
CA THR A 471 22.21 0.75 15.59
C THR A 471 22.87 1.56 16.70
N GLY A 472 22.28 1.49 17.90
CA GLY A 472 22.91 2.02 19.12
C GLY A 472 23.93 1.05 19.76
N ASP A 473 24.08 -0.16 19.21
CA ASP A 473 25.00 -1.16 19.74
C ASP A 473 26.46 -0.75 19.56
N ALA A 474 27.32 -1.38 20.39
CA ALA A 474 28.76 -1.25 20.26
C ALA A 474 29.25 -1.70 18.87
N LYS A 475 30.24 -0.98 18.33
CA LYS A 475 30.77 -1.17 16.98
C LYS A 475 31.04 -2.64 16.64
N ARG A 476 31.66 -3.37 17.55
CA ARG A 476 32.02 -4.77 17.32
C ARG A 476 30.81 -5.70 17.09
N VAL A 477 29.71 -5.48 17.84
CA VAL A 477 28.47 -6.26 17.68
C VAL A 477 27.82 -5.92 16.35
N ALA A 478 27.79 -4.63 16.03
CA ALA A 478 27.20 -4.13 14.79
C ALA A 478 27.94 -4.66 13.55
N ASP A 479 29.27 -4.63 13.55
CA ASP A 479 30.11 -5.12 12.45
C ASP A 479 29.89 -6.62 12.20
N GLN A 480 29.79 -7.44 13.25
CA GLN A 480 29.55 -8.89 13.13
C GLN A 480 28.17 -9.20 12.55
N VAL A 481 27.13 -8.50 12.99
CA VAL A 481 25.78 -8.67 12.45
C VAL A 481 25.73 -8.24 10.98
N ALA A 482 26.37 -7.13 10.64
CA ALA A 482 26.41 -6.61 9.27
C ALA A 482 27.12 -7.61 8.32
N GLU A 483 28.27 -8.16 8.73
CA GLU A 483 29.00 -9.15 7.96
C GLU A 483 28.18 -10.43 7.76
N LYS A 484 27.55 -10.94 8.81
CA LYS A 484 26.74 -12.16 8.78
C LYS A 484 25.53 -12.02 7.86
N LEU A 485 24.86 -10.86 7.87
CA LEU A 485 23.71 -10.57 7.01
C LEU A 485 24.12 -10.16 5.59
N GLY A 486 25.37 -9.72 5.40
CA GLY A 486 25.90 -9.27 4.11
C GLY A 486 25.45 -7.87 3.73
N LEU A 487 25.35 -6.96 4.72
CA LEU A 487 25.08 -5.53 4.53
C LEU A 487 26.28 -4.81 3.92
N ASP A 488 26.07 -3.69 3.25
CA ASP A 488 27.13 -2.92 2.60
C ASP A 488 27.81 -1.94 3.59
N GLU A 489 27.04 -1.32 4.48
CA GLU A 489 27.53 -0.38 5.48
C GLU A 489 26.81 -0.57 6.82
N VAL A 490 27.49 -0.19 7.91
CA VAL A 490 26.92 -0.19 9.27
C VAL A 490 27.41 1.03 10.03
N TYR A 491 26.50 1.67 10.75
CA TYR A 491 26.80 2.76 11.68
C TYR A 491 26.31 2.35 13.07
N SER A 492 27.23 2.34 14.01
CA SER A 492 27.06 1.85 15.38
C SER A 492 27.13 2.98 16.40
N GLU A 493 26.77 2.69 17.65
CA GLU A 493 26.87 3.61 18.80
C GLU A 493 26.06 4.90 18.61
N LEU A 494 24.97 4.83 17.80
CA LEU A 494 24.13 5.97 17.44
C LEU A 494 23.08 6.25 18.51
N LEU A 495 22.93 7.51 18.88
CA LEU A 495 21.75 8.02 19.56
C LEU A 495 20.61 8.23 18.54
N PRO A 496 19.34 8.36 18.98
CA PRO A 496 18.23 8.62 18.07
C PRO A 496 18.41 9.82 17.13
N SER A 497 19.01 10.91 17.63
CA SER A 497 19.37 12.10 16.84
C SER A 497 20.41 11.79 15.76
N ASP A 498 21.37 10.92 16.07
CA ASP A 498 22.45 10.58 15.16
C ASP A 498 21.94 9.70 14.02
N LYS A 499 20.94 8.84 14.27
CA LYS A 499 20.26 8.06 13.22
C LYS A 499 19.63 9.01 12.18
N VAL A 500 18.95 10.08 12.61
CA VAL A 500 18.37 11.08 11.70
C VAL A 500 19.47 11.74 10.86
N ALA A 501 20.56 12.19 11.50
CA ALA A 501 21.69 12.82 10.80
C ALA A 501 22.34 11.89 9.76
N GLN A 502 22.47 10.60 10.07
CA GLN A 502 22.99 9.60 9.12
C GLN A 502 22.07 9.41 7.93
N VAL A 503 20.75 9.34 8.15
CA VAL A 503 19.77 9.24 7.05
C VAL A 503 19.82 10.50 6.18
N GLU A 504 19.94 11.70 6.76
CA GLU A 504 20.08 12.95 6.00
C GLU A 504 21.36 12.97 5.16
N ARG A 505 22.47 12.45 5.69
CA ARG A 505 23.72 12.30 4.93
C ARG A 505 23.53 11.37 3.74
N LEU A 506 22.93 10.20 3.95
CA LEU A 506 22.66 9.23 2.88
C LEU A 506 21.67 9.79 1.83
N LEU A 507 20.71 10.62 2.24
CA LEU A 507 19.81 11.33 1.34
C LEU A 507 20.55 12.34 0.46
N ALA A 508 21.60 12.98 0.98
CA ALA A 508 22.43 13.90 0.21
C ALA A 508 23.40 13.17 -0.74
N GLU A 509 23.88 11.99 -0.36
CA GLU A 509 24.83 11.18 -1.14
C GLU A 509 24.16 10.42 -2.31
N LYS A 510 22.87 10.07 -2.20
CA LYS A 510 22.19 9.28 -3.22
C LYS A 510 22.00 10.03 -4.54
N PRO A 511 21.95 9.33 -5.70
CA PRO A 511 21.59 9.94 -6.97
C PRO A 511 20.23 10.65 -6.90
N GLU A 512 20.08 11.76 -7.61
CA GLU A 512 18.87 12.62 -7.55
C GLU A 512 17.55 11.87 -7.81
N LYS A 513 17.57 10.91 -8.75
CA LYS A 513 16.38 10.09 -9.08
C LYS A 513 16.21 8.87 -8.19
N ALA A 514 17.20 8.51 -7.40
CA ALA A 514 17.12 7.38 -6.48
C ALA A 514 16.33 7.76 -5.23
N LYS A 515 15.64 6.78 -4.64
CA LYS A 515 14.91 6.91 -3.39
C LYS A 515 15.57 6.09 -2.29
N LEU A 516 15.52 6.62 -1.07
CA LEU A 516 15.99 5.98 0.15
C LEU A 516 14.77 5.54 0.96
N ALA A 517 14.70 4.24 1.29
CA ALA A 517 13.74 3.69 2.23
C ALA A 517 14.43 3.47 3.58
N PHE A 518 13.81 3.92 4.66
CA PHE A 518 14.19 3.56 6.02
C PHE A 518 13.20 2.53 6.57
N VAL A 519 13.72 1.49 7.20
CA VAL A 519 12.94 0.37 7.76
C VAL A 519 13.19 0.31 9.25
N GLY A 520 12.14 0.41 10.06
CA GLY A 520 12.21 0.38 11.52
C GLY A 520 10.97 -0.23 12.16
N ASP A 521 10.99 -0.45 13.49
CA ASP A 521 9.84 -0.93 14.26
C ASP A 521 8.83 0.18 14.62
N GLY A 522 9.19 1.42 14.41
CA GLY A 522 8.35 2.61 14.46
C GLY A 522 8.17 3.27 15.81
N ILE A 523 8.43 2.64 16.93
CA ILE A 523 8.22 3.25 18.25
C ILE A 523 9.31 4.30 18.52
N ASN A 524 10.57 3.92 18.34
CA ASN A 524 11.73 4.77 18.61
C ASN A 524 12.21 5.51 17.34
N ASP A 525 11.84 5.02 16.18
CA ASP A 525 12.35 5.49 14.88
C ASP A 525 11.38 6.40 14.11
N ALA A 526 10.24 6.79 14.72
CA ALA A 526 9.25 7.68 14.07
C ALA A 526 9.86 8.95 13.45
N PRO A 527 10.82 9.66 14.09
CA PRO A 527 11.48 10.80 13.46
C PRO A 527 12.30 10.44 12.22
N VAL A 528 12.92 9.25 12.21
CA VAL A 528 13.73 8.76 11.10
C VAL A 528 12.85 8.28 9.95
N LEU A 529 11.74 7.57 10.26
CA LEU A 529 10.72 7.15 9.29
C LEU A 529 10.16 8.34 8.51
N GLY A 530 9.79 9.41 9.22
CA GLY A 530 9.26 10.62 8.59
C GLY A 530 10.30 11.44 7.80
N ARG A 531 11.59 11.21 8.01
CA ARG A 531 12.67 11.95 7.33
C ARG A 531 13.14 11.29 6.04
N ALA A 532 13.03 9.98 5.93
CA ALA A 532 13.37 9.23 4.72
C ALA A 532 12.49 9.61 3.52
N ASP A 533 12.90 9.27 2.29
CA ASP A 533 11.99 9.39 1.12
C ASP A 533 10.78 8.45 1.28
N ILE A 534 10.97 7.32 1.98
CA ILE A 534 9.93 6.34 2.30
C ILE A 534 10.23 5.75 3.68
N GLY A 535 9.31 5.91 4.61
CA GLY A 535 9.33 5.22 5.90
C GLY A 535 8.58 3.88 5.80
N ILE A 536 9.23 2.78 6.19
CA ILE A 536 8.63 1.44 6.22
C ILE A 536 8.61 0.96 7.66
N ALA A 537 7.42 0.73 8.21
CA ALA A 537 7.26 0.12 9.54
C ALA A 537 7.13 -1.40 9.44
N MET A 538 7.84 -2.10 10.33
CA MET A 538 7.80 -3.55 10.47
C MET A 538 6.85 -3.95 11.60
N GLY A 539 6.15 -5.10 11.44
CA GLY A 539 5.39 -5.74 12.50
C GLY A 539 4.33 -4.86 13.16
N ALA A 540 3.63 -4.06 12.37
CA ALA A 540 2.74 -3.00 12.84
C ALA A 540 1.51 -3.48 13.63
N MET A 541 1.39 -4.77 13.90
CA MET A 541 0.27 -5.35 14.64
C MET A 541 0.21 -4.92 16.13
N GLY A 542 1.17 -4.14 16.63
CA GLY A 542 1.22 -3.69 18.01
C GLY A 542 1.55 -2.21 18.23
N SER A 543 1.93 -1.43 17.21
CA SER A 543 2.35 -0.04 17.38
C SER A 543 1.57 0.93 16.52
N ASP A 544 0.59 1.60 17.12
CA ASP A 544 -0.18 2.68 16.49
C ASP A 544 0.72 3.83 16.01
N ALA A 545 1.75 4.17 16.78
CA ALA A 545 2.71 5.22 16.43
C ALA A 545 3.52 4.86 15.18
N ALA A 546 3.88 3.57 15.00
CA ALA A 546 4.56 3.10 13.81
C ALA A 546 3.67 3.21 12.57
N ILE A 547 2.41 2.76 12.71
CA ILE A 547 1.42 2.86 11.64
C ILE A 547 1.24 4.31 11.21
N GLU A 548 1.17 5.25 12.14
CA GLU A 548 0.95 6.66 11.83
C GLU A 548 2.17 7.31 11.13
N ALA A 549 3.38 7.03 11.61
CA ALA A 549 4.62 7.65 11.13
C ALA A 549 5.10 7.11 9.77
N ALA A 550 4.84 5.85 9.44
CA ALA A 550 5.34 5.22 8.23
C ALA A 550 4.48 5.51 7.00
N ASP A 551 5.07 5.43 5.82
CA ASP A 551 4.42 5.54 4.50
C ASP A 551 3.99 4.18 3.95
N VAL A 552 4.71 3.13 4.36
CA VAL A 552 4.45 1.73 4.06
C VAL A 552 4.50 0.94 5.35
N VAL A 553 3.53 0.06 5.55
CA VAL A 553 3.43 -0.76 6.75
C VAL A 553 3.43 -2.22 6.36
N LEU A 554 4.35 -2.99 6.93
CA LEU A 554 4.37 -4.44 6.81
C LEU A 554 3.56 -5.03 7.96
N MET A 555 2.57 -5.85 7.62
CA MET A 555 1.63 -6.41 8.61
C MET A 555 2.24 -7.54 9.44
N ASP A 556 3.24 -8.19 8.89
CA ASP A 556 4.05 -9.20 9.57
C ASP A 556 5.49 -8.71 9.80
N ASP A 557 6.23 -9.50 10.54
CA ASP A 557 7.61 -9.22 10.91
C ASP A 557 8.65 -9.77 9.92
N ASP A 558 8.24 -10.07 8.66
CA ASP A 558 9.12 -10.66 7.66
C ASP A 558 9.81 -9.61 6.76
N PRO A 559 11.13 -9.41 6.85
CA PRO A 559 11.89 -8.51 5.98
C PRO A 559 11.78 -8.83 4.47
N LEU A 560 11.44 -10.06 4.07
CA LEU A 560 11.21 -10.43 2.67
C LEU A 560 10.05 -9.66 2.03
N LYS A 561 9.09 -9.20 2.83
CA LYS A 561 7.97 -8.38 2.34
C LYS A 561 8.41 -7.04 1.73
N ILE A 562 9.57 -6.50 2.16
CA ILE A 562 10.16 -5.28 1.56
C ILE A 562 10.52 -5.54 0.10
N VAL A 563 11.14 -6.71 -0.16
CA VAL A 563 11.49 -7.13 -1.54
C VAL A 563 10.24 -7.25 -2.40
N LYS A 564 9.20 -7.85 -1.83
CA LYS A 564 7.91 -8.04 -2.50
C LYS A 564 7.25 -6.70 -2.81
N ALA A 565 7.24 -5.77 -1.85
CA ALA A 565 6.76 -4.40 -2.03
C ALA A 565 7.47 -3.67 -3.18
N ILE A 566 8.79 -3.74 -3.25
CA ILE A 566 9.60 -3.15 -4.33
C ILE A 566 9.26 -3.78 -5.69
N LYS A 567 9.14 -5.11 -5.76
CA LYS A 567 8.79 -5.82 -7.01
C LYS A 567 7.38 -5.47 -7.49
N ILE A 568 6.40 -5.40 -6.58
CA ILE A 568 5.02 -5.00 -6.90
C ILE A 568 5.02 -3.57 -7.44
N SER A 569 5.73 -2.66 -6.78
CA SER A 569 5.85 -1.27 -7.19
C SER A 569 6.47 -1.13 -8.59
N LYS A 570 7.56 -1.83 -8.87
CA LYS A 570 8.19 -1.87 -10.19
C LYS A 570 7.26 -2.42 -11.28
N LYS A 571 6.47 -3.47 -10.96
CA LYS A 571 5.47 -4.02 -11.89
C LYS A 571 4.37 -3.01 -12.16
N CYS A 572 3.83 -2.36 -11.12
CA CYS A 572 2.79 -1.35 -11.25
C CYS A 572 3.25 -0.19 -12.16
N ILE A 573 4.41 0.38 -11.89
CA ILE A 573 4.97 1.48 -12.69
C ILE A 573 5.24 1.06 -14.13
N ARG A 574 5.72 -0.16 -14.37
CA ARG A 574 5.89 -0.70 -15.73
C ARG A 574 4.56 -0.73 -16.49
N ILE A 575 3.48 -1.15 -15.84
CA ILE A 575 2.12 -1.17 -16.43
C ILE A 575 1.65 0.26 -16.74
N VAL A 576 1.88 1.21 -15.81
CA VAL A 576 1.57 2.63 -16.03
C VAL A 576 2.28 3.16 -17.28
N TYR A 577 3.59 2.95 -17.42
CA TYR A 577 4.33 3.39 -18.61
C TYR A 577 3.88 2.67 -19.88
N GLN A 578 3.56 1.37 -19.83
CA GLN A 578 2.99 0.65 -20.97
C GLN A 578 1.70 1.32 -21.45
N ASN A 579 0.79 1.66 -20.54
CA ASN A 579 -0.46 2.33 -20.86
C ASN A 579 -0.24 3.73 -21.44
N ILE A 580 0.70 4.51 -20.87
CA ILE A 580 1.05 5.84 -21.38
C ILE A 580 1.57 5.75 -22.82
N ILE A 581 2.59 4.93 -23.06
CA ILE A 581 3.22 4.81 -24.37
C ILE A 581 2.21 4.29 -25.39
N PHE A 582 1.47 3.24 -25.06
CA PHE A 582 0.46 2.65 -25.94
C PHE A 582 -0.62 3.66 -26.33
N ALA A 583 -1.23 4.31 -25.34
CA ALA A 583 -2.30 5.26 -25.59
C ALA A 583 -1.84 6.49 -26.41
N LEU A 584 -0.68 7.07 -26.08
CA LEU A 584 -0.13 8.21 -26.81
C LEU A 584 0.26 7.85 -28.25
N THR A 585 0.86 6.68 -28.46
CA THR A 585 1.27 6.23 -29.79
C THR A 585 0.06 6.02 -30.71
N ILE A 586 -0.95 5.28 -30.25
CA ILE A 586 -2.17 5.06 -31.06
C ILE A 586 -2.88 6.38 -31.33
N LYS A 587 -2.99 7.26 -30.32
CA LYS A 587 -3.61 8.58 -30.53
C LYS A 587 -2.87 9.45 -31.52
N ALA A 588 -1.54 9.51 -31.44
CA ALA A 588 -0.74 10.28 -32.40
C ALA A 588 -0.95 9.78 -33.84
N ILE A 589 -0.94 8.46 -34.05
CA ILE A 589 -1.20 7.85 -35.35
C ILE A 589 -2.61 8.22 -35.83
N CYS A 590 -3.65 8.03 -35.00
CA CYS A 590 -5.02 8.30 -35.37
C CYS A 590 -5.29 9.79 -35.62
N LEU A 591 -4.65 10.71 -34.87
CA LEU A 591 -4.75 12.16 -35.11
C LEU A 591 -4.16 12.55 -36.47
N ILE A 592 -3.00 12.00 -36.84
CA ILE A 592 -2.39 12.23 -38.15
C ILE A 592 -3.31 11.70 -39.26
N LEU A 593 -3.81 10.47 -39.13
CA LEU A 593 -4.71 9.86 -40.09
C LEU A 593 -6.05 10.66 -40.21
N GLY A 594 -6.54 11.18 -39.09
CA GLY A 594 -7.74 12.06 -39.08
C GLY A 594 -7.51 13.38 -39.77
N ALA A 595 -6.38 14.04 -39.54
CA ALA A 595 -6.03 15.31 -40.20
C ALA A 595 -5.85 15.14 -41.73
N ILE A 596 -5.25 14.02 -42.18
CA ILE A 596 -5.10 13.71 -43.60
C ILE A 596 -6.45 13.32 -44.25
N GLY A 597 -7.43 12.87 -43.43
CA GLY A 597 -8.76 12.46 -43.90
C GLY A 597 -8.87 10.97 -44.25
N ILE A 598 -7.92 10.15 -43.81
CA ILE A 598 -7.95 8.68 -43.95
C ILE A 598 -8.81 8.06 -42.84
N ALA A 599 -8.70 8.59 -41.60
CA ALA A 599 -9.49 8.12 -40.48
C ALA A 599 -10.92 8.70 -40.55
N ASN A 600 -11.88 7.81 -40.43
CA ASN A 600 -13.30 8.13 -40.27
C ASN A 600 -13.71 8.11 -38.79
N MET A 601 -14.96 8.44 -38.51
CA MET A 601 -15.50 8.50 -37.14
C MET A 601 -15.41 7.15 -36.40
N TRP A 602 -15.49 6.02 -37.11
CA TRP A 602 -15.34 4.69 -36.50
C TRP A 602 -13.92 4.41 -35.99
N VAL A 603 -12.90 4.86 -36.76
CA VAL A 603 -11.49 4.81 -36.32
C VAL A 603 -11.30 5.73 -35.10
N ALA A 604 -11.95 6.90 -35.09
CA ALA A 604 -11.93 7.81 -33.96
C ALA A 604 -12.49 7.16 -32.67
N ILE A 605 -13.64 6.51 -32.78
CA ILE A 605 -14.26 5.77 -31.66
C ILE A 605 -13.33 4.66 -31.16
N PHE A 606 -12.72 3.87 -32.06
CA PHE A 606 -11.77 2.83 -31.68
C PHE A 606 -10.54 3.42 -30.97
N ALA A 607 -10.00 4.52 -31.48
CA ALA A 607 -8.86 5.22 -30.89
C ALA A 607 -9.14 5.76 -29.49
N ASP A 608 -10.38 6.04 -29.15
CA ASP A 608 -10.78 6.50 -27.83
C ASP A 608 -11.23 5.34 -26.93
N VAL A 609 -12.34 4.70 -27.25
CA VAL A 609 -12.96 3.68 -26.40
C VAL A 609 -12.20 2.36 -26.44
N GLY A 610 -11.75 1.91 -27.62
CA GLY A 610 -11.01 0.65 -27.76
C GLY A 610 -9.68 0.67 -27.02
N VAL A 611 -8.92 1.75 -27.17
CA VAL A 611 -7.64 1.95 -26.49
C VAL A 611 -7.83 2.03 -24.98
N MET A 612 -8.89 2.72 -24.52
CA MET A 612 -9.23 2.79 -23.11
C MET A 612 -9.52 1.40 -22.51
N VAL A 613 -10.32 0.57 -23.19
CA VAL A 613 -10.64 -0.79 -22.72
C VAL A 613 -9.38 -1.63 -22.60
N ILE A 614 -8.50 -1.60 -23.60
CA ILE A 614 -7.22 -2.33 -23.57
C ILE A 614 -6.34 -1.85 -22.41
N ALA A 615 -6.22 -0.52 -22.21
CA ALA A 615 -5.42 0.06 -21.13
C ALA A 615 -5.97 -0.30 -19.75
N VAL A 616 -7.30 -0.34 -19.58
CA VAL A 616 -7.96 -0.78 -18.34
C VAL A 616 -7.69 -2.26 -18.06
N LEU A 617 -7.80 -3.11 -19.07
CA LEU A 617 -7.49 -4.54 -18.92
C LEU A 617 -6.01 -4.77 -18.55
N ASN A 618 -5.10 -3.97 -19.12
CA ASN A 618 -3.69 -4.01 -18.74
C ASN A 618 -3.47 -3.52 -17.30
N ALA A 619 -4.19 -2.47 -16.86
CA ALA A 619 -4.11 -1.95 -15.50
C ALA A 619 -4.51 -2.98 -14.44
N ILE A 620 -5.54 -3.78 -14.69
CA ILE A 620 -6.00 -4.85 -13.78
C ILE A 620 -4.90 -5.90 -13.52
N ARG A 621 -3.94 -6.08 -14.44
CA ARG A 621 -2.80 -7.00 -14.25
C ARG A 621 -1.91 -6.62 -13.08
N ALA A 622 -1.95 -5.36 -12.60
CA ALA A 622 -1.22 -4.92 -11.42
C ALA A 622 -1.72 -5.58 -10.13
N LEU A 623 -2.97 -6.06 -10.11
CA LEU A 623 -3.57 -6.79 -8.99
C LEU A 623 -2.96 -8.20 -8.78
N TYR A 624 -2.50 -8.85 -9.85
CA TYR A 624 -2.00 -10.23 -9.78
C TYR A 624 -0.53 -10.26 -9.40
N VAL A 625 -0.23 -10.41 -8.11
CA VAL A 625 1.13 -10.31 -7.53
C VAL A 625 1.68 -11.62 -6.99
N LYS A 626 0.90 -12.71 -7.03
CA LYS A 626 1.19 -13.99 -6.40
C LYS A 626 2.50 -14.67 -6.84
N ASN A 627 3.05 -14.31 -8.00
CA ASN A 627 4.25 -14.92 -8.60
C ASN A 627 5.44 -13.94 -8.72
N LEU A 628 5.54 -12.95 -7.81
CA LEU A 628 6.61 -11.94 -7.85
C LEU A 628 7.75 -12.25 -6.89
#